data_8b6bff65abc19e7731a3471941c4d927
#
_entry.id   8b6bff65abc19e7731a3471941c4d927
#
_cell.length_a   1.000
_cell.length_b   1.000
_cell.length_c   1.000
_cell.angle_alpha   90.00
_cell.angle_beta   90.00
_cell.angle_gamma   90.00
#
_symmetry.space_group_name_H-M   'P 1'
#
loop_
_entity.id
_entity.type
_entity.pdbx_description
1 polymer ?
#
loop_
_entity_poly.entity_id
_entity_poly.type
_entity_poly.pdbx_seq_one_letter_code
_entity_poly.pdbx_strand_id
1 'polypeptide(L)'
;WIAISNNGKYAYTTNAGSGTISSYRIAADGALTLLNPTAGVIGAGSSPVDMAFSNNGQTLYALANGAHTISIFGMNADGSLAAQGAVSVPVGVVGLAAR
;
A
#
# COMPACT_ATOMS: atom_id res chain seq x y z
N TRP A 1 -8.22 -2.67 -2.74
CA TRP A 1 -8.17 -1.99 -1.43
C TRP A 1 -7.60 -0.58 -1.56
N ILE A 2 -7.93 0.31 -0.64
CA ILE A 2 -7.43 1.68 -0.63
C ILE A 2 -6.97 2.07 0.78
N ALA A 3 -5.86 2.80 0.85
CA ALA A 3 -5.37 3.41 2.09
C ALA A 3 -5.08 4.89 1.85
N ILE A 4 -5.40 5.72 2.83
CA ILE A 4 -5.19 7.18 2.75
C ILE A 4 -4.14 7.56 3.79
N SER A 5 -3.17 8.40 3.38
CA SER A 5 -2.12 8.88 4.29
C SER A 5 -2.72 9.70 5.43
N ASN A 6 -2.03 9.76 6.57
CA ASN A 6 -2.52 10.44 7.77
C ASN A 6 -2.78 11.94 7.56
N ASN A 7 -2.02 12.57 6.65
CA ASN A 7 -2.22 13.99 6.34
C ASN A 7 -3.34 14.23 5.32
N GLY A 8 -3.98 13.16 4.80
CA GLY A 8 -5.06 13.27 3.83
C GLY A 8 -4.64 13.69 2.44
N LYS A 9 -3.36 13.71 2.12
CA LYS A 9 -2.85 14.21 0.83
C LYS A 9 -2.64 13.14 -0.22
N TYR A 10 -2.49 11.88 0.19
CA TYR A 10 -2.18 10.77 -0.72
C TYR A 10 -3.09 9.58 -0.47
N ALA A 11 -3.45 8.90 -1.55
CA ALA A 11 -4.18 7.63 -1.50
C ALA A 11 -3.39 6.57 -2.26
N TYR A 12 -3.52 5.32 -1.82
CA TYR A 12 -2.84 4.17 -2.41
C TYR A 12 -3.86 3.07 -2.63
N THR A 13 -3.80 2.43 -3.80
CA THR A 13 -4.69 1.32 -4.13
C THR A 13 -3.87 0.08 -4.44
N THR A 14 -4.37 -1.08 -4.00
CA THR A 14 -3.79 -2.36 -4.39
C THR A 14 -4.37 -2.82 -5.72
N ASN A 15 -3.50 -3.37 -6.57
CA ASN A 15 -3.85 -3.92 -7.87
C ASN A 15 -3.57 -5.43 -7.83
N ALA A 16 -4.59 -6.21 -7.45
CA ALA A 16 -4.44 -7.64 -7.19
C ALA A 16 -3.93 -8.42 -8.41
N GLY A 17 -4.40 -8.06 -9.60
CA GLY A 17 -4.01 -8.76 -10.82
C GLY A 17 -2.55 -8.55 -11.21
N SER A 18 -1.99 -7.38 -10.97
CA SER A 18 -0.60 -7.07 -11.30
C SER A 18 0.37 -7.20 -10.12
N GLY A 19 -0.15 -7.28 -8.88
CA GLY A 19 0.68 -7.32 -7.68
C GLY A 19 1.40 -6.00 -7.41
N THR A 20 0.75 -4.88 -7.69
CA THR A 20 1.32 -3.53 -7.54
C THR A 20 0.44 -2.65 -6.67
N ILE A 21 1.01 -1.50 -6.28
CA ILE A 21 0.31 -0.42 -5.59
C ILE A 21 0.39 0.83 -6.44
N SER A 22 -0.76 1.47 -6.69
CA SER A 22 -0.82 2.76 -7.37
C SER A 22 -0.93 3.88 -6.33
N SER A 23 -0.34 5.05 -6.64
CA SER A 23 -0.43 6.22 -5.77
C SER A 23 -1.18 7.36 -6.45
N TYR A 24 -1.93 8.11 -5.65
CA TYR A 24 -2.75 9.24 -6.07
C TYR A 24 -2.53 10.42 -5.14
N ARG A 25 -2.62 11.63 -5.68
CA ARG A 25 -2.71 12.86 -4.89
C ARG A 25 -4.18 13.20 -4.67
N ILE A 26 -4.52 13.58 -3.44
CA ILE A 26 -5.85 14.06 -3.06
C ILE A 26 -5.81 15.58 -3.02
N ALA A 27 -6.60 16.24 -3.85
CA ALA A 27 -6.74 17.69 -3.84
C ALA A 27 -7.66 18.14 -2.69
N ALA A 28 -7.65 19.44 -2.37
CA ALA A 28 -8.44 20.00 -1.29
C ALA A 28 -9.96 19.78 -1.51
N ASP A 29 -10.41 19.68 -2.76
CA ASP A 29 -11.81 19.39 -3.11
C ASP A 29 -12.14 17.91 -3.18
N GLY A 30 -11.19 17.03 -2.84
CA GLY A 30 -11.35 15.58 -2.87
C GLY A 30 -11.05 14.92 -4.22
N ALA A 31 -10.68 15.68 -5.25
CA ALA A 31 -10.33 15.12 -6.54
C ALA A 31 -9.04 14.31 -6.45
N LEU A 32 -8.98 13.17 -7.18
CA LEU A 32 -7.82 12.30 -7.22
C LEU A 32 -7.05 12.51 -8.52
N THR A 33 -5.72 12.61 -8.40
CA THR A 33 -4.81 12.65 -9.54
C THR A 33 -3.84 11.49 -9.42
N LEU A 34 -3.74 10.66 -10.46
CA LEU A 34 -2.80 9.55 -10.50
C LEU A 34 -1.36 10.10 -10.51
N LEU A 35 -0.57 9.73 -9.51
CA LEU A 35 0.85 10.09 -9.44
C LEU A 35 1.72 9.02 -10.08
N ASN A 36 1.51 7.76 -9.70
CA ASN A 36 2.31 6.64 -10.18
C ASN A 36 1.46 5.37 -10.19
N PRO A 37 1.22 4.75 -11.36
CA PRO A 37 0.45 3.50 -11.43
C PRO A 37 1.18 2.33 -10.76
N THR A 38 2.50 2.41 -10.59
CA THR A 38 3.33 1.38 -9.98
C THR A 38 4.23 1.97 -8.89
N ALA A 39 3.63 2.67 -7.93
CA ALA A 39 4.36 3.27 -6.81
C ALA A 39 5.03 2.22 -5.93
N GLY A 40 4.43 1.03 -5.81
CA GLY A 40 5.00 -0.10 -5.11
C GLY A 40 4.82 -1.37 -5.92
N VAL A 41 5.81 -2.26 -5.88
CA VAL A 41 5.76 -3.56 -6.54
C VAL A 41 5.86 -4.64 -5.47
N ILE A 42 4.85 -5.51 -5.41
CA ILE A 42 4.84 -6.66 -4.51
C ILE A 42 5.23 -7.92 -5.29
N GLY A 43 4.77 -8.01 -6.52
CA GLY A 43 5.09 -9.10 -7.44
C GLY A 43 3.84 -9.71 -8.07
N ALA A 44 3.97 -10.17 -9.31
CA ALA A 44 2.88 -10.85 -10.02
C ALA A 44 2.46 -12.10 -9.23
N GLY A 45 1.14 -12.33 -9.14
CA GLY A 45 0.59 -13.46 -8.39
C GLY A 45 0.54 -13.28 -6.87
N SER A 46 1.01 -12.15 -6.33
CA SER A 46 1.00 -11.89 -4.89
C SER A 46 -0.40 -11.59 -4.35
N SER A 47 -1.30 -11.11 -5.18
CA SER A 47 -2.69 -10.78 -4.82
C SER A 47 -2.78 -9.90 -3.57
N PRO A 48 -2.30 -8.64 -3.61
CA PRO A 48 -2.46 -7.76 -2.46
C PRO A 48 -3.94 -7.46 -2.21
N VAL A 49 -4.39 -7.61 -0.96
CA VAL A 49 -5.81 -7.56 -0.61
C VAL A 49 -6.14 -6.54 0.48
N ASP A 50 -5.14 -6.04 1.21
CA ASP A 50 -5.36 -5.08 2.28
C ASP A 50 -4.10 -4.23 2.51
N MET A 51 -4.30 -3.02 3.01
CA MET A 51 -3.21 -2.10 3.36
C MET A 51 -3.55 -1.35 4.63
N ALA A 52 -2.52 -1.00 5.41
CA ALA A 52 -2.64 -0.13 6.58
C ALA A 52 -1.37 0.68 6.78
N PHE A 53 -1.52 1.93 7.22
CA PHE A 53 -0.39 2.76 7.63
C PHE A 53 -0.06 2.49 9.10
N SER A 54 1.22 2.66 9.45
CA SER A 54 1.65 2.70 10.85
C SER A 54 1.05 3.92 11.55
N ASN A 55 1.09 3.92 12.89
CA ASN A 55 0.50 4.97 13.70
C ASN A 55 1.08 6.36 13.39
N ASN A 56 2.37 6.45 13.03
CA ASN A 56 3.01 7.71 12.64
C ASN A 56 2.78 8.08 11.18
N GLY A 57 2.10 7.24 10.40
CA GLY A 57 1.79 7.48 9.01
C GLY A 57 2.96 7.41 8.04
N GLN A 58 4.13 6.92 8.47
CA GLN A 58 5.34 6.89 7.64
C GLN A 58 5.62 5.55 6.99
N THR A 59 4.95 4.49 7.43
CA THR A 59 5.15 3.14 6.91
C THR A 59 3.83 2.56 6.45
N LEU A 60 3.81 2.03 5.24
CA LEU A 60 2.64 1.35 4.66
C LEU A 60 2.91 -0.14 4.62
N TYR A 61 1.97 -0.90 5.18
CA TYR A 61 1.99 -2.36 5.15
C TYR A 61 0.94 -2.85 4.17
N ALA A 62 1.33 -3.77 3.29
CA ALA A 62 0.43 -4.37 2.31
C ALA A 62 0.40 -5.89 2.48
N LEU A 63 -0.77 -6.43 2.76
CA LEU A 63 -0.98 -7.88 2.88
C LEU A 63 -1.17 -8.47 1.49
N ALA A 64 -0.27 -9.37 1.11
CA ALA A 64 -0.33 -10.09 -0.15
C ALA A 64 -0.78 -11.53 0.11
N ASN A 65 -2.06 -11.80 -0.12
CA ASN A 65 -2.67 -13.10 0.20
C ASN A 65 -2.09 -14.24 -0.66
N GLY A 66 -1.85 -13.98 -1.94
CA GLY A 66 -1.28 -14.98 -2.85
C GLY A 66 0.17 -15.33 -2.53
N ALA A 67 0.94 -14.38 -1.99
CA ALA A 67 2.34 -14.59 -1.60
C ALA A 67 2.49 -14.95 -0.13
N HIS A 68 1.42 -14.87 0.68
CA HIS A 68 1.44 -15.09 2.12
C HIS A 68 2.47 -14.21 2.83
N THR A 69 2.53 -12.93 2.45
CA THR A 69 3.50 -11.97 2.99
C THR A 69 2.83 -10.64 3.30
N ILE A 70 3.47 -9.88 4.19
CA ILE A 70 3.20 -8.46 4.38
C ILE A 70 4.41 -7.72 3.81
N SER A 71 4.20 -6.94 2.77
CA SER A 71 5.21 -6.07 2.19
C SER A 71 5.24 -4.74 2.94
N ILE A 72 6.43 -4.19 3.14
CA ILE A 72 6.66 -3.00 3.95
C ILE A 72 7.25 -1.91 3.05
N PHE A 73 6.59 -0.73 3.06
CA PHE A 73 7.04 0.43 2.28
C PHE A 73 7.16 1.63 3.19
N GLY A 74 8.27 2.37 3.06
CA GLY A 74 8.39 3.70 3.64
C GLY A 74 7.73 4.74 2.73
N MET A 75 6.92 5.64 3.28
CA MET A 75 6.32 6.72 2.53
C MET A 75 7.19 7.96 2.61
N ASN A 76 7.61 8.50 1.47
CA ASN A 76 8.36 9.74 1.38
C ASN A 76 7.42 10.96 1.42
N ALA A 77 7.99 12.14 1.65
CA ALA A 77 7.20 13.38 1.78
C ALA A 77 6.41 13.73 0.51
N ASP A 78 6.88 13.29 -0.66
CA ASP A 78 6.22 13.49 -1.95
C ASP A 78 5.17 12.42 -2.28
N GLY A 79 4.91 11.49 -1.36
CA GLY A 79 3.96 10.39 -1.53
C GLY A 79 4.51 9.16 -2.22
N SER A 80 5.78 9.18 -2.66
CA SER A 80 6.41 8.00 -3.24
C SER A 80 6.68 6.93 -2.17
N LEU A 81 6.78 5.68 -2.59
CA LEU A 81 7.01 4.54 -1.71
C LEU A 81 8.40 3.96 -1.94
N ALA A 82 9.08 3.60 -0.85
CA ALA A 82 10.37 2.91 -0.89
C ALA A 82 10.20 1.53 -0.25
N ALA A 83 10.49 0.47 -1.00
CA ALA A 83 10.37 -0.90 -0.50
C ALA A 83 11.39 -1.14 0.63
N GLN A 84 10.92 -1.67 1.76
CA GLN A 84 11.74 -1.93 2.95
C GLN A 84 11.82 -3.42 3.31
N GLY A 85 11.13 -4.28 2.57
CA GLY A 85 11.16 -5.71 2.78
C GLY A 85 9.78 -6.32 2.93
N ALA A 86 9.74 -7.56 3.35
CA ALA A 86 8.50 -8.31 3.56
C ALA A 86 8.67 -9.32 4.67
N VAL A 87 7.56 -9.67 5.34
CA VAL A 87 7.52 -10.73 6.33
C VAL A 87 6.49 -11.77 5.93
N SER A 88 6.76 -13.03 6.22
CA SER A 88 5.83 -14.12 5.94
C SER A 88 4.69 -14.15 6.95
N VAL A 89 3.50 -14.50 6.48
CA VAL A 89 2.31 -14.68 7.33
C VAL A 89 1.67 -16.04 7.05
N PRO A 90 0.84 -16.56 7.98
CA PRO A 90 0.14 -17.83 7.75
C PRO A 90 -0.82 -17.75 6.57
N VAL A 91 -1.04 -18.89 5.92
CA VAL A 91 -2.07 -19.05 4.88
C VAL A 91 -3.44 -18.72 5.48
N GLY A 92 -4.26 -17.97 4.72
CA GLY A 92 -5.62 -17.64 5.14
C GLY A 92 -5.76 -16.30 5.87
N VAL A 93 -4.68 -15.57 6.09
CA VAL A 93 -4.76 -14.20 6.62
C VAL A 93 -5.35 -13.29 5.55
N VAL A 94 -6.42 -12.54 5.88
CA VAL A 94 -7.15 -11.73 4.90
C VAL A 94 -7.33 -10.27 5.31
N GLY A 95 -6.86 -9.87 6.48
CA GLY A 95 -7.00 -8.51 6.96
C GLY A 95 -5.75 -8.04 7.68
N LEU A 96 -5.54 -6.73 7.70
CA LEU A 96 -4.35 -6.11 8.26
C LEU A 96 -4.72 -4.83 9.01
N ALA A 97 -4.18 -4.67 10.23
CA ALA A 97 -4.21 -3.41 10.98
C ALA A 97 -2.83 -3.15 11.55
N ALA A 98 -2.38 -1.89 11.53
CA ALA A 98 -1.08 -1.47 12.02
C ALA A 98 -1.22 -0.34 13.04
N ARG A 99 -0.28 -0.27 13.95
CA ARG A 99 -0.23 0.77 14.96
C ARG A 99 1.17 1.34 15.10
#